data_bb228fe199fb9022b6654e8cda3831e0
#
_entry.id   bb228fe199fb9022b6654e8cda3831e0
#
_cell.length_a   1.000
_cell.length_b   1.000
_cell.length_c   1.000
_cell.angle_alpha   90.00
_cell.angle_beta   90.00
_cell.angle_gamma   90.00
#
_symmetry.space_group_name_H-M   'P 1'
#
loop_
_entity.id
_entity.type
_entity.pdbx_description
1 polymer ?
#
loop_
_entity_poly.entity_id
_entity_poly.type
_entity_poly.pdbx_seq_one_letter_code
_entity_poly.pdbx_strand_id
1 'polypeptide(L)'
;MNALKYPHLYSPIRIGNQVFRNRIFAAPTGWIELDKGGKYNRDAAYYYGRKAKGGAAAVTLGECNIMTSGAGFGYAVKLDEQFSGGPYILHGISSVVEEVTRYGAVCSAELIHAGMYAGRWMDPPAQAYGPVECDDIDGRHILQMPEEMIYEIAEKFASGAKFLKSIGFGMLMVHAGHGWLLHQFLSPVINTRTDRWGGPDIENRTRFLLLVLDKIREAVGPGFPIECRISGSECYDGGFDIETGIAVAKMIDGHCDIIHVSAGSHEVEEVFTVTHPSMFREDGCNVQFAAAIKPHVKRSLVATLGGLVEPAQMEEILASGKADIVEIARGLMADPDLPNKCRAGREEDVTKCMRCLACFSNLILTGHFRCAINPETGREQEVLLPAAVKKKVMIAGGGIAGMEAAVICAQRGHDVTLFEKTGRMGGALRCEENVPFKKRVKEYMDLQAKRVYDAGVDVRLNTCATPEEAEKLRPDVIISCLGAESVKLRLPGTDGPNVLSCDDAYVTPEKLGNSVAILGAGLVGLELAVYLSMLGKKVSVIEMLDRPNDGGNFQHMKGLQAELDKYGV
;
A
#
# COMPACT_ATOMS: atom_id res chain seq x y z
N MET A 1 -28.22 20.76 10.73
CA MET A 1 -27.06 19.89 10.40
C MET A 1 -26.77 20.10 8.93
N ASN A 2 -25.58 20.55 8.55
CA ASN A 2 -25.21 20.61 7.14
C ASN A 2 -25.21 19.19 6.56
N ALA A 3 -25.75 19.03 5.36
CA ALA A 3 -25.73 17.74 4.65
C ALA A 3 -24.27 17.28 4.48
N LEU A 4 -24.00 15.99 4.68
CA LEU A 4 -22.68 15.42 4.43
C LEU A 4 -22.35 15.55 2.94
N LYS A 5 -21.14 16.00 2.62
CA LYS A 5 -20.66 16.12 1.24
C LYS A 5 -20.58 14.76 0.53
N TYR A 6 -20.31 13.69 1.29
CA TYR A 6 -20.15 12.32 0.82
C TYR A 6 -21.10 11.37 1.57
N PRO A 7 -22.43 11.42 1.29
CA PRO A 7 -23.43 10.70 2.09
C PRO A 7 -23.32 9.18 1.98
N HIS A 8 -22.92 8.62 0.84
CA HIS A 8 -22.76 7.17 0.68
C HIS A 8 -21.55 6.65 1.45
N LEU A 9 -20.41 7.35 1.38
CA LEU A 9 -19.20 6.99 2.14
C LEU A 9 -19.45 6.93 3.64
N TYR A 10 -20.25 7.85 4.18
CA TYR A 10 -20.50 7.95 5.63
C TYR A 10 -21.83 7.34 6.06
N SER A 11 -22.51 6.61 5.18
CA SER A 11 -23.67 5.81 5.58
C SER A 11 -23.20 4.58 6.37
N PRO A 12 -23.82 4.29 7.55
CA PRO A 12 -23.51 3.07 8.29
C PRO A 12 -24.02 1.84 7.53
N ILE A 13 -23.41 0.67 7.80
CA ILE A 13 -23.85 -0.59 7.25
C ILE A 13 -23.81 -1.67 8.34
N ARG A 14 -24.84 -2.53 8.36
CA ARG A 14 -24.86 -3.74 9.20
C ARG A 14 -24.44 -4.94 8.35
N ILE A 15 -23.47 -5.71 8.85
CA ILE A 15 -23.01 -6.96 8.25
C ILE A 15 -22.99 -8.00 9.39
N GLY A 16 -23.81 -9.03 9.26
CA GLY A 16 -23.99 -9.99 10.34
C GLY A 16 -24.40 -9.30 11.65
N ASN A 17 -23.66 -9.56 12.73
CA ASN A 17 -23.88 -8.97 14.05
C ASN A 17 -23.11 -7.65 14.30
N GLN A 18 -22.33 -7.15 13.31
CA GLN A 18 -21.56 -5.93 13.43
C GLN A 18 -22.26 -4.74 12.74
N VAL A 19 -22.01 -3.54 13.25
CA VAL A 19 -22.42 -2.27 12.65
C VAL A 19 -21.17 -1.45 12.34
N PHE A 20 -20.92 -1.22 11.07
CA PHE A 20 -19.83 -0.40 10.59
C PHE A 20 -20.30 1.04 10.44
N ARG A 21 -19.55 1.99 11.00
CA ARG A 21 -19.95 3.42 11.10
C ARG A 21 -19.93 4.18 9.76
N ASN A 22 -19.27 3.64 8.75
CA ASN A 22 -19.17 4.16 7.39
C ASN A 22 -18.75 3.04 6.42
N ARG A 23 -18.54 3.38 5.14
CA ARG A 23 -18.17 2.45 4.06
C ARG A 23 -16.67 2.44 3.73
N ILE A 24 -15.81 3.06 4.55
CA ILE A 24 -14.36 3.15 4.34
C ILE A 24 -13.68 2.16 5.28
N PHE A 25 -13.12 1.09 4.72
CA PHE A 25 -12.38 0.07 5.45
C PHE A 25 -10.88 0.22 5.19
N ALA A 26 -10.08 -0.02 6.22
CA ALA A 26 -8.63 -0.13 6.07
C ALA A 26 -8.29 -1.54 5.61
N ALA A 27 -7.93 -1.65 4.31
CA ALA A 27 -7.48 -2.90 3.70
C ALA A 27 -6.24 -3.45 4.41
N PRO A 28 -6.00 -4.77 4.36
CA PRO A 28 -4.89 -5.39 5.06
C PRO A 28 -3.53 -4.80 4.67
N THR A 29 -2.72 -4.54 5.68
CA THR A 29 -1.31 -4.18 5.58
C THR A 29 -0.57 -4.94 6.67
N GLY A 30 0.38 -5.80 6.28
CA GLY A 30 1.10 -6.67 7.22
C GLY A 30 2.07 -5.87 8.09
N TRP A 31 1.98 -5.99 9.40
CA TRP A 31 2.99 -5.48 10.33
C TRP A 31 4.03 -6.57 10.57
N ILE A 32 5.30 -6.30 10.29
CA ILE A 32 6.38 -7.29 10.35
C ILE A 32 7.44 -6.99 11.42
N GLU A 33 7.38 -5.86 12.10
CA GLU A 33 8.23 -5.54 13.26
C GLU A 33 7.71 -6.30 14.49
N LEU A 34 7.84 -7.63 14.46
CA LEU A 34 7.34 -8.51 15.49
C LEU A 34 8.37 -8.73 16.59
N ASP A 35 7.90 -8.95 17.82
CA ASP A 35 8.73 -9.40 18.93
C ASP A 35 9.20 -10.86 18.73
N LYS A 36 10.16 -11.29 19.55
CA LYS A 36 10.63 -12.69 19.53
C LYS A 36 9.45 -13.67 19.61
N GLY A 37 9.45 -14.65 18.71
CA GLY A 37 8.40 -15.64 18.60
C GLY A 37 7.21 -15.18 17.75
N GLY A 38 7.38 -14.20 16.84
CA GLY A 38 6.36 -13.81 15.86
C GLY A 38 5.15 -13.11 16.46
N LYS A 39 5.34 -12.38 17.57
CA LYS A 39 4.28 -11.71 18.31
C LYS A 39 4.12 -10.26 17.89
N TYR A 40 2.88 -9.79 17.79
CA TYR A 40 2.62 -8.35 17.70
C TYR A 40 3.17 -7.65 18.95
N ASN A 41 3.91 -6.56 18.71
CA ASN A 41 4.36 -5.66 19.77
C ASN A 41 3.34 -4.52 19.97
N ARG A 42 3.64 -3.62 20.91
CA ARG A 42 2.80 -2.47 21.20
C ARG A 42 2.72 -1.49 20.04
N ASP A 43 3.76 -1.39 19.23
CA ASP A 43 3.81 -0.48 18.08
C ASP A 43 2.84 -0.92 16.99
N ALA A 44 2.63 -2.23 16.82
CA ALA A 44 1.56 -2.76 15.98
C ALA A 44 0.18 -2.27 16.41
N ALA A 45 -0.09 -2.24 17.72
CA ALA A 45 -1.36 -1.74 18.23
C ALA A 45 -1.57 -0.26 17.86
N TYR A 46 -0.56 0.57 18.02
CA TYR A 46 -0.62 1.98 17.61
C TYR A 46 -0.80 2.15 16.11
N TYR A 47 -0.07 1.38 15.29
CA TYR A 47 -0.18 1.42 13.85
C TYR A 47 -1.59 1.11 13.33
N TYR A 48 -2.21 0.04 13.82
CA TYR A 48 -3.58 -0.30 13.44
C TYR A 48 -4.61 0.63 14.10
N GLY A 49 -4.43 0.95 15.38
CA GLY A 49 -5.28 1.87 16.12
C GLY A 49 -5.32 3.27 15.52
N ARG A 50 -4.20 3.73 14.93
CA ARG A 50 -4.13 5.04 14.27
C ARG A 50 -5.10 5.18 13.10
N LYS A 51 -5.30 4.12 12.32
CA LYS A 51 -6.29 4.08 11.23
C LYS A 51 -7.72 4.10 11.75
N ALA A 52 -7.99 3.37 12.82
CA ALA A 52 -9.28 3.40 13.51
C ALA A 52 -9.59 4.79 14.07
N LYS A 53 -8.63 5.43 14.76
CA LYS A 53 -8.72 6.82 15.27
C LYS A 53 -8.96 7.80 14.13
N GLY A 54 -8.36 7.57 12.98
CA GLY A 54 -8.50 8.38 11.76
C GLY A 54 -9.85 8.24 11.06
N GLY A 55 -10.70 7.30 11.49
CA GLY A 55 -12.09 7.22 11.05
C GLY A 55 -12.45 5.99 10.21
N ALA A 56 -11.53 5.08 9.90
CA ALA A 56 -11.87 3.83 9.22
C ALA A 56 -12.90 3.03 10.02
N ALA A 57 -13.89 2.42 9.34
CA ALA A 57 -14.94 1.66 9.99
C ALA A 57 -14.52 0.23 10.35
N ALA A 58 -13.61 -0.34 9.57
CA ALA A 58 -12.93 -1.59 9.87
C ALA A 58 -11.43 -1.40 9.68
N VAL A 59 -10.63 -2.18 10.41
CA VAL A 59 -9.17 -2.24 10.26
C VAL A 59 -8.76 -3.69 10.20
N THR A 60 -8.21 -4.12 9.06
CA THR A 60 -7.79 -5.49 8.82
C THR A 60 -6.28 -5.63 9.00
N LEU A 61 -5.89 -6.52 9.92
CA LEU A 61 -4.51 -6.93 10.11
C LEU A 61 -4.10 -7.80 8.91
N GLY A 62 -2.98 -7.46 8.28
CA GLY A 62 -2.46 -8.21 7.14
C GLY A 62 -1.57 -9.35 7.57
N GLU A 63 -1.61 -10.36 6.82
CA GLU A 63 -0.96 -11.66 6.73
C GLU A 63 -0.88 -12.42 8.06
N CYS A 64 -2.04 -12.85 8.55
CA CYS A 64 -2.10 -13.82 9.64
C CYS A 64 -2.08 -15.24 9.06
N ASN A 65 -0.91 -15.88 9.04
CA ASN A 65 -0.77 -17.24 8.54
C ASN A 65 -1.47 -18.22 9.48
N ILE A 66 -2.29 -19.11 8.93
CA ILE A 66 -3.08 -20.07 9.72
C ILE A 66 -2.22 -21.15 10.37
N MET A 67 -1.01 -21.41 9.83
CA MET A 67 -0.07 -22.39 10.34
C MET A 67 1.38 -22.05 9.95
N THR A 68 2.32 -22.46 10.79
CA THR A 68 3.75 -22.17 10.64
C THR A 68 4.31 -22.72 9.32
N SER A 69 3.96 -23.93 8.94
CA SER A 69 4.41 -24.55 7.69
C SER A 69 3.80 -23.91 6.45
N GLY A 70 2.73 -23.13 6.59
CA GLY A 70 2.09 -22.39 5.51
C GLY A 70 2.58 -20.96 5.34
N ALA A 71 3.48 -20.47 6.19
CA ALA A 71 4.00 -19.11 6.13
C ALA A 71 5.05 -18.99 5.02
N GLY A 72 4.97 -17.93 4.22
CA GLY A 72 5.99 -17.60 3.22
C GLY A 72 7.26 -17.01 3.85
N PHE A 73 7.08 -16.21 4.88
CA PHE A 73 8.13 -15.43 5.54
C PHE A 73 8.32 -15.86 6.99
N GLY A 74 9.58 -15.87 7.45
CA GLY A 74 9.91 -16.20 8.83
C GLY A 74 9.37 -15.20 9.86
N TYR A 75 9.17 -13.95 9.44
CA TYR A 75 8.66 -12.85 10.25
C TYR A 75 7.13 -12.67 10.21
N ALA A 76 6.41 -13.54 9.50
CA ALA A 76 4.95 -13.46 9.44
C ALA A 76 4.30 -13.94 10.74
N VAL A 77 3.14 -13.36 11.09
CA VAL A 77 2.33 -13.84 12.22
C VAL A 77 1.78 -15.23 11.90
N LYS A 78 1.93 -16.16 12.83
CA LYS A 78 1.53 -17.56 12.70
C LYS A 78 0.55 -17.90 13.80
N LEU A 79 -0.69 -18.20 13.43
CA LEU A 79 -1.77 -18.35 14.39
C LEU A 79 -1.64 -19.62 15.23
N ASP A 80 -1.12 -20.71 14.69
CA ASP A 80 -0.92 -21.96 15.43
C ASP A 80 0.12 -21.81 16.57
N GLU A 81 1.12 -20.95 16.39
CA GLU A 81 2.03 -20.56 17.47
C GLU A 81 1.35 -19.70 18.53
N GLN A 82 0.37 -18.88 18.14
CA GLN A 82 -0.40 -18.06 19.07
C GLN A 82 -1.29 -18.90 20.00
N PHE A 83 -1.78 -20.05 19.55
CA PHE A 83 -2.59 -20.97 20.39
C PHE A 83 -1.77 -21.67 21.48
N SER A 84 -0.51 -22.00 21.17
CA SER A 84 0.34 -22.82 22.03
C SER A 84 1.17 -22.02 23.04
N GLY A 85 1.27 -20.71 22.87
CA GLY A 85 2.26 -19.88 23.58
C GLY A 85 1.82 -19.28 24.91
N GLY A 86 0.61 -19.58 25.39
CA GLY A 86 0.09 -19.10 26.67
C GLY A 86 -0.24 -17.59 26.72
N PRO A 87 -0.52 -17.02 27.92
CA PRO A 87 -1.06 -15.66 28.10
C PRO A 87 -0.23 -14.54 27.48
N TYR A 88 1.08 -14.69 27.44
CA TYR A 88 1.98 -13.64 26.92
C TYR A 88 1.89 -13.45 25.40
N ILE A 89 1.54 -14.49 24.65
CA ILE A 89 1.36 -14.39 23.19
C ILE A 89 0.04 -13.69 22.87
N LEU A 90 -0.99 -14.00 23.65
CA LEU A 90 -2.31 -13.36 23.51
C LEU A 90 -2.25 -11.85 23.72
N HIS A 91 -1.35 -11.37 24.61
CA HIS A 91 -1.27 -9.95 24.95
C HIS A 91 -0.99 -9.07 23.72
N GLY A 92 -0.08 -9.47 22.83
CA GLY A 92 0.26 -8.68 21.64
C GLY A 92 -0.94 -8.48 20.71
N ILE A 93 -1.57 -9.57 20.28
CA ILE A 93 -2.70 -9.50 19.35
C ILE A 93 -3.97 -8.90 19.99
N SER A 94 -4.21 -9.16 21.29
CA SER A 94 -5.31 -8.55 22.05
C SER A 94 -5.15 -7.05 22.17
N SER A 95 -3.92 -6.55 22.37
CA SER A 95 -3.64 -5.11 22.44
C SER A 95 -3.98 -4.39 21.12
N VAL A 96 -3.79 -5.07 19.97
CA VAL A 96 -4.22 -4.53 18.67
C VAL A 96 -5.74 -4.44 18.61
N VAL A 97 -6.46 -5.50 19.04
CA VAL A 97 -7.93 -5.50 19.07
C VAL A 97 -8.46 -4.38 19.97
N GLU A 98 -7.91 -4.24 21.19
CA GLU A 98 -8.30 -3.19 22.13
C GLU A 98 -8.10 -1.79 21.55
N GLU A 99 -6.93 -1.55 20.93
CA GLU A 99 -6.62 -0.23 20.40
C GLU A 99 -7.48 0.12 19.17
N VAL A 100 -7.78 -0.84 18.29
CA VAL A 100 -8.68 -0.63 17.15
C VAL A 100 -10.12 -0.39 17.61
N THR A 101 -10.64 -1.23 18.51
CA THR A 101 -12.05 -1.15 18.96
C THR A 101 -12.30 0.04 19.86
N ARG A 102 -11.29 0.53 20.58
CA ARG A 102 -11.34 1.76 21.41
C ARG A 102 -11.86 2.96 20.62
N TYR A 103 -11.57 3.04 19.32
CA TYR A 103 -12.02 4.12 18.45
C TYR A 103 -13.30 3.77 17.68
N GLY A 104 -14.00 2.69 18.04
CA GLY A 104 -15.27 2.29 17.44
C GLY A 104 -15.15 1.72 16.03
N ALA A 105 -13.97 1.22 15.64
CA ALA A 105 -13.79 0.44 14.43
C ALA A 105 -13.92 -1.06 14.73
N VAL A 106 -14.31 -1.83 13.71
CA VAL A 106 -14.29 -3.30 13.77
C VAL A 106 -12.88 -3.78 13.48
N CYS A 107 -12.30 -4.59 14.36
CA CYS A 107 -11.01 -5.23 14.11
C CYS A 107 -11.22 -6.51 13.30
N SER A 108 -10.46 -6.65 12.20
CA SER A 108 -10.44 -7.79 11.30
C SER A 108 -9.03 -8.33 11.13
N ALA A 109 -8.88 -9.59 10.69
CA ALA A 109 -7.60 -10.19 10.35
C ALA A 109 -7.71 -10.96 9.03
N GLU A 110 -6.69 -10.82 8.20
CA GLU A 110 -6.56 -11.53 6.93
C GLU A 110 -5.92 -12.90 7.17
N LEU A 111 -6.69 -13.97 6.99
CA LEU A 111 -6.22 -15.35 7.07
C LEU A 111 -5.60 -15.77 5.75
N ILE A 112 -4.39 -16.32 5.82
CA ILE A 112 -3.58 -16.67 4.65
C ILE A 112 -2.85 -18.00 4.84
N HIS A 113 -2.57 -18.68 3.70
CA HIS A 113 -1.58 -19.73 3.56
C HIS A 113 -0.81 -19.48 2.26
N ALA A 114 0.52 -19.51 2.32
CA ALA A 114 1.34 -19.12 1.17
C ALA A 114 1.37 -20.16 0.02
N GLY A 115 0.95 -21.40 0.28
CA GLY A 115 0.92 -22.45 -0.75
C GLY A 115 2.31 -22.73 -1.31
N MET A 116 2.49 -22.61 -2.62
CA MET A 116 3.76 -22.82 -3.32
C MET A 116 4.87 -21.89 -2.80
N TYR A 117 4.52 -20.75 -2.23
CA TYR A 117 5.48 -19.82 -1.62
C TYR A 117 5.82 -20.12 -0.16
N ALA A 118 5.21 -21.15 0.45
CA ALA A 118 5.52 -21.51 1.83
C ALA A 118 7.01 -21.80 2.00
N GLY A 119 7.60 -21.18 3.03
CA GLY A 119 9.03 -21.33 3.33
C GLY A 119 10.01 -20.71 2.34
N ARG A 120 9.55 -20.05 1.25
CA ARG A 120 10.44 -19.52 0.20
C ARG A 120 11.49 -18.54 0.74
N TRP A 121 11.08 -17.72 1.68
CA TRP A 121 11.95 -16.69 2.29
C TRP A 121 12.30 -17.01 3.75
N MET A 122 12.43 -18.31 4.06
CA MET A 122 12.85 -18.82 5.37
C MET A 122 14.22 -19.51 5.26
N ASP A 123 14.94 -19.56 6.36
CA ASP A 123 16.22 -20.29 6.45
C ASP A 123 16.17 -21.23 7.68
N PRO A 124 16.21 -22.56 7.49
CA PRO A 124 16.13 -23.26 6.19
C PRO A 124 14.75 -23.14 5.54
N PRO A 125 14.64 -23.27 4.19
CA PRO A 125 13.36 -23.27 3.50
C PRO A 125 12.52 -24.47 3.95
N ALA A 126 11.21 -24.23 4.17
CA ALA A 126 10.27 -25.32 4.44
C ALA A 126 9.82 -26.01 3.14
N GLN A 127 9.38 -27.28 3.24
CA GLN A 127 8.75 -27.97 2.12
C GLN A 127 7.45 -27.26 1.75
N ALA A 128 7.33 -26.85 0.49
CA ALA A 128 6.13 -26.23 -0.03
C ALA A 128 5.23 -27.24 -0.75
N TYR A 129 3.93 -26.97 -0.69
CA TYR A 129 2.88 -27.73 -1.38
C TYR A 129 2.01 -26.79 -2.20
N GLY A 130 1.66 -27.23 -3.41
CA GLY A 130 0.78 -26.51 -4.32
C GLY A 130 -0.31 -27.42 -4.91
N PRO A 131 -1.13 -26.90 -5.83
CA PRO A 131 -2.11 -27.71 -6.52
C PRO A 131 -1.49 -28.91 -7.26
N VAL A 132 -0.32 -28.73 -7.86
CA VAL A 132 0.41 -29.73 -8.64
C VAL A 132 1.87 -29.78 -8.23
N GLU A 133 2.53 -30.89 -8.57
CA GLU A 133 3.98 -31.03 -8.43
C GLU A 133 4.69 -30.25 -9.54
N CYS A 134 5.64 -29.40 -9.17
CA CYS A 134 6.44 -28.60 -10.10
C CYS A 134 7.72 -28.07 -9.42
N ASP A 135 8.62 -27.52 -10.21
CA ASP A 135 9.72 -26.70 -9.70
C ASP A 135 9.37 -25.22 -9.85
N ASP A 136 9.66 -24.41 -8.84
CA ASP A 136 9.47 -22.96 -8.92
C ASP A 136 10.64 -22.27 -9.68
N ILE A 137 10.53 -20.95 -9.88
CA ILE A 137 11.52 -20.18 -10.64
C ILE A 137 12.91 -20.20 -9.98
N ASP A 138 12.99 -20.47 -8.68
CA ASP A 138 14.26 -20.58 -7.93
C ASP A 138 14.78 -22.02 -7.90
N GLY A 139 14.10 -22.97 -8.57
CA GLY A 139 14.43 -24.39 -8.63
C GLY A 139 14.07 -25.17 -7.37
N ARG A 140 13.18 -24.64 -6.50
CA ARG A 140 12.64 -25.39 -5.36
C ARG A 140 11.59 -26.37 -5.84
N HIS A 141 11.66 -27.61 -5.36
CA HIS A 141 10.68 -28.62 -5.65
C HIS A 141 9.41 -28.44 -4.80
N ILE A 142 8.29 -28.20 -5.45
CA ILE A 142 6.96 -28.05 -4.86
C ILE A 142 6.23 -29.38 -5.02
N LEU A 143 5.72 -29.93 -3.93
CA LEU A 143 4.95 -31.17 -3.98
C LEU A 143 3.48 -30.89 -4.24
N GLN A 144 2.82 -31.83 -4.94
CA GLN A 144 1.37 -31.80 -5.06
C GLN A 144 0.73 -32.02 -3.69
N MET A 145 -0.20 -31.15 -3.32
CA MET A 145 -0.93 -31.23 -2.06
C MET A 145 -1.86 -32.46 -2.07
N PRO A 146 -1.70 -33.43 -1.14
CA PRO A 146 -2.61 -34.54 -1.01
C PRO A 146 -3.98 -34.08 -0.49
N GLU A 147 -5.01 -34.89 -0.74
CA GLU A 147 -6.40 -34.55 -0.38
C GLU A 147 -6.55 -34.37 1.16
N GLU A 148 -5.90 -35.19 1.94
CA GLU A 148 -5.93 -35.13 3.41
C GLU A 148 -5.42 -33.79 3.92
N MET A 149 -4.37 -33.26 3.28
CA MET A 149 -3.81 -31.94 3.63
C MET A 149 -4.77 -30.80 3.26
N ILE A 150 -5.54 -30.94 2.18
CA ILE A 150 -6.59 -29.95 1.83
C ILE A 150 -7.60 -29.82 2.97
N TYR A 151 -8.07 -30.94 3.51
CA TYR A 151 -8.99 -30.93 4.66
C TYR A 151 -8.32 -30.40 5.93
N GLU A 152 -7.07 -30.80 6.20
CA GLU A 152 -6.31 -30.29 7.35
C GLU A 152 -6.17 -28.78 7.31
N ILE A 153 -5.81 -28.21 6.15
CA ILE A 153 -5.67 -26.76 5.98
C ILE A 153 -7.01 -26.06 6.17
N ALA A 154 -8.12 -26.61 5.66
CA ALA A 154 -9.45 -26.04 5.90
C ALA A 154 -9.81 -25.99 7.38
N GLU A 155 -9.47 -27.04 8.15
CA GLU A 155 -9.64 -27.04 9.63
C GLU A 155 -8.72 -26.04 10.34
N LYS A 156 -7.51 -25.80 9.81
CA LYS A 156 -6.62 -24.74 10.35
C LYS A 156 -7.18 -23.34 10.12
N PHE A 157 -7.79 -23.06 8.96
CA PHE A 157 -8.53 -21.83 8.72
C PHE A 157 -9.68 -21.64 9.73
N ALA A 158 -10.47 -22.68 9.94
CA ALA A 158 -11.59 -22.66 10.89
C ALA A 158 -11.12 -22.45 12.34
N SER A 159 -10.05 -23.14 12.73
CA SER A 159 -9.46 -23.01 14.09
C SER A 159 -8.90 -21.61 14.32
N GLY A 160 -8.19 -21.04 13.31
CA GLY A 160 -7.70 -19.67 13.35
C GLY A 160 -8.84 -18.65 13.47
N ALA A 161 -9.90 -18.82 12.69
CA ALA A 161 -11.09 -17.99 12.74
C ALA A 161 -11.79 -18.03 14.11
N LYS A 162 -11.97 -19.22 14.67
CA LYS A 162 -12.55 -19.42 16.01
C LYS A 162 -11.73 -18.74 17.10
N PHE A 163 -10.40 -18.86 17.02
CA PHE A 163 -9.49 -18.21 17.96
C PHE A 163 -9.63 -16.68 17.86
N LEU A 164 -9.49 -16.09 16.68
CA LEU A 164 -9.59 -14.64 16.48
C LEU A 164 -10.92 -14.09 17.01
N LYS A 165 -12.03 -14.78 16.73
CA LYS A 165 -13.32 -14.43 17.31
C LYS A 165 -13.29 -14.45 18.85
N SER A 166 -12.63 -15.45 19.46
CA SER A 166 -12.59 -15.61 20.93
C SER A 166 -11.82 -14.50 21.64
N ILE A 167 -10.89 -13.82 20.96
CA ILE A 167 -10.09 -12.71 21.48
C ILE A 167 -10.61 -11.33 21.08
N GLY A 168 -11.80 -11.27 20.47
CA GLY A 168 -12.53 -10.01 20.25
C GLY A 168 -12.45 -9.43 18.84
N PHE A 169 -11.91 -10.16 17.84
CA PHE A 169 -12.08 -9.74 16.45
C PHE A 169 -13.57 -9.75 16.10
N GLY A 170 -14.00 -8.72 15.38
CA GLY A 170 -15.40 -8.57 14.95
C GLY A 170 -15.67 -9.02 13.51
N MET A 171 -14.63 -9.26 12.74
CA MET A 171 -14.68 -9.72 11.35
C MET A 171 -13.38 -10.47 11.03
N LEU A 172 -13.36 -11.25 9.98
CA LEU A 172 -12.13 -11.78 9.38
C LEU A 172 -12.21 -11.75 7.85
N MET A 173 -11.04 -11.78 7.22
CA MET A 173 -10.86 -11.86 5.77
C MET A 173 -10.17 -13.16 5.42
N VAL A 174 -10.66 -13.85 4.39
CA VAL A 174 -9.99 -15.02 3.77
C VAL A 174 -9.31 -14.55 2.49
N HIS A 175 -8.00 -14.75 2.41
CA HIS A 175 -7.23 -14.34 1.22
C HIS A 175 -7.24 -15.44 0.15
N ALA A 176 -8.06 -15.24 -0.88
CA ALA A 176 -8.18 -16.12 -2.05
C ALA A 176 -7.81 -15.40 -3.36
N GLY A 177 -6.87 -14.45 -3.29
CA GLY A 177 -6.37 -13.68 -4.44
C GLY A 177 -4.83 -13.69 -4.52
N HIS A 178 -4.30 -13.01 -5.50
CA HIS A 178 -2.89 -12.61 -5.66
C HIS A 178 -1.85 -13.74 -5.72
N GLY A 179 -2.23 -14.99 -6.03
CA GLY A 179 -1.28 -16.10 -6.13
C GLY A 179 -1.04 -16.87 -4.82
N TRP A 180 -1.75 -16.56 -3.71
CA TRP A 180 -1.69 -17.37 -2.49
C TRP A 180 -2.45 -18.70 -2.63
N LEU A 181 -2.34 -19.60 -1.68
CA LEU A 181 -2.81 -21.00 -1.80
C LEU A 181 -4.20 -21.14 -2.41
N LEU A 182 -5.21 -20.44 -1.87
CA LEU A 182 -6.58 -20.57 -2.38
C LEU A 182 -6.72 -20.04 -3.80
N HIS A 183 -5.96 -19.00 -4.16
CA HIS A 183 -5.88 -18.51 -5.53
C HIS A 183 -5.16 -19.51 -6.45
N GLN A 184 -4.09 -20.15 -5.99
CA GLN A 184 -3.39 -21.16 -6.77
C GLN A 184 -4.33 -22.29 -7.20
N PHE A 185 -5.29 -22.66 -6.33
CA PHE A 185 -6.32 -23.63 -6.67
C PHE A 185 -7.36 -23.08 -7.67
N LEU A 186 -7.64 -21.78 -7.69
CA LEU A 186 -8.55 -21.14 -8.64
C LEU A 186 -7.93 -20.98 -10.04
N SER A 187 -6.62 -20.78 -10.13
CA SER A 187 -5.91 -20.48 -11.37
C SER A 187 -5.89 -21.68 -12.34
N PRO A 188 -6.33 -21.51 -13.60
CA PRO A 188 -6.32 -22.60 -14.59
C PRO A 188 -4.90 -22.99 -15.05
N VAL A 189 -3.94 -22.05 -14.95
CA VAL A 189 -2.55 -22.29 -15.37
C VAL A 189 -1.72 -22.94 -14.28
N ILE A 190 -2.07 -22.72 -13.01
CA ILE A 190 -1.39 -23.33 -11.86
C ILE A 190 -2.03 -24.67 -11.50
N ASN A 191 -3.36 -24.73 -11.44
CA ASN A 191 -4.11 -25.90 -11.01
C ASN A 191 -4.51 -26.80 -12.19
N THR A 192 -3.59 -27.56 -12.70
CA THR A 192 -3.78 -28.52 -13.78
C THR A 192 -4.12 -29.95 -13.28
N ARG A 193 -4.59 -30.08 -12.02
CA ARG A 193 -5.03 -31.35 -11.43
C ARG A 193 -6.10 -32.03 -12.28
N THR A 194 -6.12 -33.34 -12.23
CA THR A 194 -7.12 -34.16 -12.94
C THR A 194 -8.18 -34.78 -12.02
N ASP A 195 -8.11 -34.46 -10.72
CA ASP A 195 -9.07 -34.89 -9.72
C ASP A 195 -10.14 -33.81 -9.45
N ARG A 196 -11.00 -34.06 -8.46
CA ARG A 196 -12.10 -33.16 -8.09
C ARG A 196 -11.67 -31.79 -7.53
N TRP A 197 -10.36 -31.56 -7.35
CA TRP A 197 -9.80 -30.32 -6.78
C TRP A 197 -9.22 -29.39 -7.83
N GLY A 198 -9.33 -29.73 -9.13
CA GLY A 198 -8.76 -28.88 -10.17
C GLY A 198 -9.21 -29.25 -11.59
N GLY A 199 -8.37 -28.93 -12.57
CA GLY A 199 -8.63 -29.14 -13.98
C GLY A 199 -9.44 -28.03 -14.63
N PRO A 200 -10.08 -28.31 -15.80
CA PRO A 200 -10.76 -27.28 -16.58
C PRO A 200 -12.02 -26.74 -15.91
N ASP A 201 -12.66 -27.52 -15.05
CA ASP A 201 -13.93 -27.17 -14.42
C ASP A 201 -13.72 -26.18 -13.28
N ILE A 202 -14.36 -25.01 -13.37
CA ILE A 202 -14.25 -23.96 -12.36
C ILE A 202 -14.86 -24.41 -11.01
N GLU A 203 -15.87 -25.26 -11.01
CA GLU A 203 -16.47 -25.86 -9.82
C GLU A 203 -15.44 -26.66 -9.03
N ASN A 204 -14.60 -27.44 -9.73
CA ASN A 204 -13.53 -28.20 -9.08
C ASN A 204 -12.45 -27.28 -8.51
N ARG A 205 -12.03 -26.26 -9.27
CA ARG A 205 -11.03 -25.29 -8.80
C ARG A 205 -11.53 -24.45 -7.63
N THR A 206 -12.83 -24.16 -7.56
CA THR A 206 -13.42 -23.37 -6.47
C THR A 206 -13.73 -24.21 -5.22
N ARG A 207 -13.75 -25.53 -5.34
CA ARG A 207 -14.15 -26.45 -4.26
C ARG A 207 -13.36 -26.26 -2.97
N PHE A 208 -12.05 -26.04 -3.05
CA PHE A 208 -11.24 -25.83 -1.85
C PHE A 208 -11.60 -24.51 -1.15
N LEU A 209 -11.81 -23.46 -1.89
CA LEU A 209 -12.25 -22.16 -1.33
C LEU A 209 -13.61 -22.29 -0.62
N LEU A 210 -14.57 -22.97 -1.24
CA LEU A 210 -15.89 -23.23 -0.65
C LEU A 210 -15.76 -24.05 0.65
N LEU A 211 -14.94 -25.11 0.65
CA LEU A 211 -14.68 -25.91 1.83
C LEU A 211 -14.13 -25.05 2.98
N VAL A 212 -13.17 -24.16 2.70
CA VAL A 212 -12.59 -23.25 3.70
C VAL A 212 -13.65 -22.29 4.25
N LEU A 213 -14.45 -21.66 3.37
CA LEU A 213 -15.49 -20.72 3.79
C LEU A 213 -16.56 -21.39 4.67
N ASP A 214 -16.99 -22.58 4.28
CA ASP A 214 -18.00 -23.35 5.03
C ASP A 214 -17.47 -23.79 6.40
N LYS A 215 -16.23 -24.29 6.48
CA LYS A 215 -15.57 -24.65 7.74
C LYS A 215 -15.40 -23.45 8.68
N ILE A 216 -15.01 -22.29 8.13
CA ILE A 216 -14.96 -21.05 8.93
C ILE A 216 -16.37 -20.68 9.43
N ARG A 217 -17.40 -20.72 8.54
CA ARG A 217 -18.78 -20.38 8.91
C ARG A 217 -19.30 -21.30 10.02
N GLU A 218 -19.02 -22.60 9.96
CA GLU A 218 -19.34 -23.56 11.02
C GLU A 218 -18.68 -23.16 12.34
N ALA A 219 -17.40 -22.77 12.31
CA ALA A 219 -16.63 -22.45 13.52
C ALA A 219 -17.02 -21.10 14.17
N VAL A 220 -17.36 -20.09 13.35
CA VAL A 220 -17.67 -18.73 13.88
C VAL A 220 -19.17 -18.44 13.97
N GLY A 221 -20.03 -19.26 13.36
CA GLY A 221 -21.48 -19.12 13.36
C GLY A 221 -22.02 -18.10 12.33
N PRO A 222 -23.35 -18.04 12.14
CA PRO A 222 -23.97 -17.34 11.01
C PRO A 222 -23.92 -15.82 11.09
N GLY A 223 -23.75 -15.25 12.28
CA GLY A 223 -23.76 -13.79 12.47
C GLY A 223 -22.39 -13.13 12.43
N PHE A 224 -21.31 -13.90 12.36
CA PHE A 224 -19.97 -13.33 12.35
C PHE A 224 -19.55 -12.95 10.92
N PRO A 225 -19.19 -11.69 10.63
CA PRO A 225 -18.81 -11.26 9.28
C PRO A 225 -17.57 -11.97 8.75
N ILE A 226 -17.70 -12.53 7.56
CA ILE A 226 -16.61 -13.14 6.79
C ILE A 226 -16.46 -12.38 5.48
N GLU A 227 -15.29 -11.89 5.24
CA GLU A 227 -14.87 -11.30 3.98
C GLU A 227 -14.02 -12.29 3.20
N CYS A 228 -14.22 -12.40 1.88
CA CYS A 228 -13.40 -13.22 0.98
C CYS A 228 -12.78 -12.33 -0.08
N ARG A 229 -11.44 -12.23 -0.07
CA ARG A 229 -10.70 -11.45 -1.05
C ARG A 229 -10.29 -12.32 -2.23
N ILE A 230 -10.76 -11.96 -3.43
CA ILE A 230 -10.45 -12.64 -4.69
C ILE A 230 -9.77 -11.68 -5.67
N SER A 231 -9.05 -12.20 -6.66
CA SER A 231 -8.70 -11.47 -7.87
C SER A 231 -9.85 -11.58 -8.86
N GLY A 232 -10.35 -10.44 -9.37
CA GLY A 232 -11.38 -10.44 -10.40
C GLY A 232 -10.85 -10.90 -11.75
N SER A 233 -9.53 -10.79 -11.97
CA SER A 233 -8.77 -11.33 -13.09
C SER A 233 -7.31 -11.47 -12.66
N GLU A 234 -6.58 -12.43 -13.22
CA GLU A 234 -5.13 -12.55 -13.02
C GLU A 234 -4.34 -11.51 -13.82
N CYS A 235 -4.94 -10.94 -14.86
CA CYS A 235 -4.39 -9.85 -15.68
C CYS A 235 -3.12 -10.21 -16.46
N TYR A 236 -2.90 -11.47 -16.80
CA TYR A 236 -1.83 -11.92 -17.69
C TYR A 236 -2.31 -13.01 -18.63
N ASP A 237 -1.57 -13.24 -19.72
CA ASP A 237 -1.93 -14.20 -20.77
C ASP A 237 -1.97 -15.64 -20.23
N GLY A 238 -3.08 -16.31 -20.48
CA GLY A 238 -3.35 -17.67 -20.00
C GLY A 238 -3.92 -17.75 -18.59
N GLY A 239 -3.78 -16.69 -17.79
CA GLY A 239 -4.47 -16.57 -16.49
C GLY A 239 -5.98 -16.41 -16.65
N PHE A 240 -6.72 -16.56 -15.56
CA PHE A 240 -8.17 -16.38 -15.63
C PHE A 240 -8.58 -14.90 -15.82
N ASP A 241 -9.61 -14.71 -16.61
CA ASP A 241 -10.19 -13.42 -16.96
C ASP A 241 -11.34 -13.01 -16.01
N ILE A 242 -11.99 -11.88 -16.31
CA ILE A 242 -13.12 -11.37 -15.52
C ILE A 242 -14.34 -12.32 -15.57
N GLU A 243 -14.56 -13.06 -16.63
CA GLU A 243 -15.69 -14.00 -16.74
C GLU A 243 -15.51 -15.16 -15.74
N THR A 244 -14.29 -15.64 -15.59
CA THR A 244 -13.93 -16.61 -14.54
C THR A 244 -14.06 -15.99 -13.14
N GLY A 245 -13.63 -14.75 -12.96
CA GLY A 245 -13.82 -14.02 -11.71
C GLY A 245 -15.29 -13.88 -11.32
N ILE A 246 -16.18 -13.60 -12.27
CA ILE A 246 -17.64 -13.58 -12.09
C ILE A 246 -18.17 -14.97 -11.71
N ALA A 247 -17.69 -16.03 -12.35
CA ALA A 247 -18.11 -17.39 -12.02
C ALA A 247 -17.73 -17.77 -10.58
N VAL A 248 -16.49 -17.49 -10.15
CA VAL A 248 -16.05 -17.69 -8.75
C VAL A 248 -16.92 -16.88 -7.79
N ALA A 249 -17.14 -15.59 -8.08
CA ALA A 249 -17.96 -14.73 -7.22
C ALA A 249 -19.38 -15.23 -7.05
N LYS A 250 -20.01 -15.76 -8.11
CA LYS A 250 -21.34 -16.42 -8.04
C LYS A 250 -21.33 -17.65 -7.15
N MET A 251 -20.26 -18.44 -7.19
CA MET A 251 -20.17 -19.68 -6.40
C MET A 251 -19.99 -19.39 -4.91
N ILE A 252 -19.22 -18.35 -4.56
CA ILE A 252 -19.00 -17.96 -3.15
C ILE A 252 -20.08 -17.04 -2.59
N ASP A 253 -21.04 -16.58 -3.41
CA ASP A 253 -22.13 -15.69 -3.01
C ASP A 253 -23.03 -16.33 -1.95
N GLY A 254 -22.96 -15.81 -0.72
CA GLY A 254 -23.66 -16.32 0.45
C GLY A 254 -22.86 -17.31 1.31
N HIS A 255 -21.66 -17.73 0.89
CA HIS A 255 -20.69 -18.43 1.75
C HIS A 255 -19.85 -17.44 2.56
N CYS A 256 -19.70 -16.22 2.08
CA CYS A 256 -19.13 -15.09 2.80
C CYS A 256 -20.10 -13.89 2.79
N ASP A 257 -19.87 -12.89 3.65
CA ASP A 257 -20.72 -11.69 3.76
C ASP A 257 -20.25 -10.57 2.84
N ILE A 258 -18.94 -10.54 2.53
CA ILE A 258 -18.32 -9.56 1.65
C ILE A 258 -17.41 -10.29 0.65
N ILE A 259 -17.58 -9.99 -0.63
CA ILE A 259 -16.65 -10.36 -1.70
C ILE A 259 -15.78 -9.14 -1.99
N HIS A 260 -14.52 -9.19 -1.57
CA HIS A 260 -13.54 -8.14 -1.79
C HIS A 260 -12.80 -8.39 -3.11
N VAL A 261 -13.07 -7.55 -4.09
CA VAL A 261 -12.54 -7.71 -5.44
C VAL A 261 -11.26 -6.91 -5.63
N SER A 262 -10.16 -7.63 -5.81
CA SER A 262 -8.85 -7.11 -6.22
C SER A 262 -8.52 -7.60 -7.64
N ALA A 263 -7.25 -7.57 -8.05
CA ALA A 263 -6.80 -8.06 -9.34
C ALA A 263 -5.31 -8.46 -9.31
N GLY A 264 -4.91 -9.25 -10.31
CA GLY A 264 -3.53 -9.68 -10.51
C GLY A 264 -3.15 -10.91 -9.69
N SER A 265 -1.92 -11.36 -9.92
CA SER A 265 -1.27 -12.48 -9.23
C SER A 265 0.20 -12.15 -9.01
N HIS A 266 0.82 -12.69 -7.96
CA HIS A 266 2.26 -12.57 -7.73
C HIS A 266 3.09 -13.54 -8.56
N GLU A 267 2.44 -14.45 -9.26
CA GLU A 267 3.08 -15.45 -10.12
C GLU A 267 3.81 -14.80 -11.30
N VAL A 268 3.28 -13.68 -11.78
CA VAL A 268 3.81 -12.93 -12.92
C VAL A 268 4.24 -11.54 -12.47
N GLU A 269 5.52 -11.22 -12.62
CA GLU A 269 6.09 -9.97 -12.12
C GLU A 269 5.51 -8.72 -12.79
N GLU A 270 5.16 -8.82 -14.06
CA GLU A 270 4.60 -7.73 -14.87
C GLU A 270 3.26 -7.22 -14.32
N VAL A 271 2.48 -8.09 -13.66
CA VAL A 271 1.20 -7.69 -13.05
C VAL A 271 1.32 -7.24 -11.60
N PHE A 272 2.54 -7.18 -11.05
CA PHE A 272 2.77 -6.68 -9.70
C PHE A 272 2.16 -5.29 -9.49
N THR A 273 2.25 -4.39 -10.48
CA THR A 273 1.68 -3.04 -10.41
C THR A 273 0.16 -2.98 -10.61
N VAL A 274 -0.49 -4.09 -10.96
CA VAL A 274 -1.96 -4.25 -10.92
C VAL A 274 -2.39 -4.60 -9.50
N THR A 275 -1.72 -5.59 -8.91
CA THR A 275 -1.95 -6.01 -7.52
C THR A 275 -1.64 -4.88 -6.54
N HIS A 276 -0.53 -4.16 -6.78
CA HIS A 276 -0.06 -3.02 -5.99
C HIS A 276 0.05 -1.77 -6.86
N PRO A 277 -1.06 -1.08 -7.18
CA PRO A 277 -1.05 0.01 -8.14
C PRO A 277 0.06 1.04 -7.91
N SER A 278 0.95 1.19 -8.93
CA SER A 278 2.03 2.17 -8.94
C SER A 278 1.55 3.54 -9.41
N MET A 279 2.44 4.55 -9.41
CA MET A 279 2.13 5.89 -9.91
C MET A 279 1.81 5.93 -11.42
N PHE A 280 2.18 4.90 -12.16
CA PHE A 280 1.90 4.76 -13.61
C PHE A 280 0.50 4.22 -13.90
N ARG A 281 -0.26 3.78 -12.90
CA ARG A 281 -1.64 3.32 -13.04
C ARG A 281 -2.63 4.42 -12.69
N GLU A 282 -3.83 4.36 -13.28
CA GLU A 282 -4.91 5.29 -12.93
C GLU A 282 -5.44 5.06 -11.49
N ASP A 283 -6.01 6.11 -10.89
CA ASP A 283 -6.68 6.00 -9.61
C ASP A 283 -7.93 5.12 -9.76
N GLY A 284 -8.10 4.12 -8.88
CA GLY A 284 -9.23 3.20 -8.97
C GLY A 284 -9.13 2.15 -10.08
N CYS A 285 -7.90 1.84 -10.55
CA CYS A 285 -7.68 0.93 -11.68
C CYS A 285 -8.35 -0.45 -11.55
N ASN A 286 -8.56 -0.95 -10.33
CA ASN A 286 -9.19 -2.25 -10.09
C ASN A 286 -10.70 -2.19 -9.85
N VAL A 287 -11.31 -0.99 -9.77
CA VAL A 287 -12.75 -0.81 -9.55
C VAL A 287 -13.59 -1.46 -10.65
N GLN A 288 -13.09 -1.50 -11.88
CA GLN A 288 -13.76 -2.13 -13.01
C GLN A 288 -14.11 -3.60 -12.77
N PHE A 289 -13.27 -4.35 -12.06
CA PHE A 289 -13.51 -5.76 -11.75
C PHE A 289 -14.65 -5.92 -10.73
N ALA A 290 -14.67 -5.09 -9.69
CA ALA A 290 -15.78 -5.05 -8.73
C ALA A 290 -17.09 -4.65 -9.40
N ALA A 291 -17.07 -3.63 -10.26
CA ALA A 291 -18.23 -3.18 -11.02
C ALA A 291 -18.79 -4.25 -11.97
N ALA A 292 -17.91 -5.07 -12.57
CA ALA A 292 -18.33 -6.21 -13.41
C ALA A 292 -18.94 -7.35 -12.58
N ILE A 293 -18.40 -7.63 -11.39
CA ILE A 293 -18.87 -8.71 -10.51
C ILE A 293 -20.17 -8.34 -9.80
N LYS A 294 -20.32 -7.10 -9.36
CA LYS A 294 -21.44 -6.62 -8.52
C LYS A 294 -22.84 -7.01 -9.02
N PRO A 295 -23.18 -6.90 -10.32
CA PRO A 295 -24.53 -7.28 -10.82
C PRO A 295 -24.85 -8.77 -10.68
N HIS A 296 -23.84 -9.60 -10.49
CA HIS A 296 -23.96 -11.07 -10.42
C HIS A 296 -24.02 -11.62 -8.99
N VAL A 297 -23.75 -10.80 -7.99
CA VAL A 297 -23.75 -11.13 -6.55
C VAL A 297 -25.08 -10.65 -5.93
N LYS A 298 -25.75 -11.51 -5.17
CA LYS A 298 -27.11 -11.27 -4.65
C LYS A 298 -27.22 -11.28 -3.13
N ARG A 299 -26.33 -12.00 -2.45
CA ARG A 299 -26.36 -12.21 -1.00
C ARG A 299 -25.24 -11.48 -0.28
N SER A 300 -24.05 -11.56 -0.84
CA SER A 300 -22.87 -10.91 -0.33
C SER A 300 -22.79 -9.45 -0.78
N LEU A 301 -22.16 -8.61 0.02
CA LEU A 301 -21.74 -7.28 -0.40
C LEU A 301 -20.49 -7.36 -1.26
N VAL A 302 -20.22 -6.32 -2.03
CA VAL A 302 -18.98 -6.23 -2.83
C VAL A 302 -18.13 -5.08 -2.31
N ALA A 303 -16.88 -5.37 -1.97
CA ALA A 303 -15.85 -4.37 -1.66
C ALA A 303 -14.89 -4.20 -2.84
N THR A 304 -14.31 -3.02 -2.98
CA THR A 304 -13.34 -2.68 -4.02
C THR A 304 -12.16 -1.88 -3.48
N LEU A 305 -11.03 -1.98 -4.15
CA LEU A 305 -9.83 -1.20 -3.90
C LEU A 305 -9.08 -0.91 -5.22
N GLY A 306 -7.89 -0.32 -5.15
CA GLY A 306 -7.02 -0.12 -6.30
C GLY A 306 -6.57 1.33 -6.46
N GLY A 307 -5.71 1.82 -5.57
CA GLY A 307 -5.18 3.18 -5.63
C GLY A 307 -6.19 4.27 -5.31
N LEU A 308 -7.23 3.96 -4.53
CA LEU A 308 -8.26 4.91 -4.11
C LEU A 308 -7.68 5.90 -3.09
N VAL A 309 -7.78 7.20 -3.39
CA VAL A 309 -7.33 8.30 -2.54
C VAL A 309 -8.22 9.55 -2.67
N GLU A 310 -9.08 9.61 -3.69
CA GLU A 310 -9.97 10.74 -3.95
C GLU A 310 -11.36 10.48 -3.36
N PRO A 311 -11.81 11.28 -2.36
CA PRO A 311 -13.12 11.06 -1.72
C PRO A 311 -14.28 11.15 -2.70
N ALA A 312 -14.23 12.05 -3.69
CA ALA A 312 -15.27 12.19 -4.70
C ALA A 312 -15.38 10.94 -5.59
N GLN A 313 -14.24 10.32 -5.95
CA GLN A 313 -14.25 9.06 -6.70
C GLN A 313 -14.83 7.92 -5.86
N MET A 314 -14.44 7.83 -4.58
CA MET A 314 -14.98 6.81 -3.66
C MET A 314 -16.48 6.96 -3.45
N GLU A 315 -16.98 8.19 -3.30
CA GLU A 315 -18.41 8.48 -3.22
C GLU A 315 -19.14 8.05 -4.50
N GLU A 316 -18.58 8.37 -5.67
CA GLU A 316 -19.16 8.00 -6.96
C GLU A 316 -19.25 6.48 -7.15
N ILE A 317 -18.22 5.73 -6.74
CA ILE A 317 -18.22 4.26 -6.78
C ILE A 317 -19.40 3.68 -6.01
N LEU A 318 -19.67 4.19 -4.82
CA LEU A 318 -20.78 3.74 -3.98
C LEU A 318 -22.14 4.22 -4.50
N ALA A 319 -22.22 5.49 -4.88
CA ALA A 319 -23.45 6.10 -5.38
C ALA A 319 -23.93 5.47 -6.69
N SER A 320 -23.00 5.08 -7.57
CA SER A 320 -23.31 4.40 -8.84
C SER A 320 -23.53 2.88 -8.69
N GLY A 321 -23.37 2.33 -7.48
CA GLY A 321 -23.58 0.91 -7.22
C GLY A 321 -22.49 -0.01 -7.79
N LYS A 322 -21.29 0.50 -8.09
CA LYS A 322 -20.12 -0.30 -8.53
C LYS A 322 -19.58 -1.20 -7.42
N ALA A 323 -19.71 -0.75 -6.18
CA ALA A 323 -19.38 -1.51 -4.97
C ALA A 323 -20.23 -1.02 -3.78
N ASP A 324 -20.24 -1.77 -2.68
CA ASP A 324 -20.91 -1.40 -1.42
C ASP A 324 -19.93 -0.81 -0.40
N ILE A 325 -18.64 -1.14 -0.53
CA ILE A 325 -17.57 -0.79 0.41
C ILE A 325 -16.33 -0.40 -0.40
N VAL A 326 -15.61 0.61 0.06
CA VAL A 326 -14.29 0.99 -0.49
C VAL A 326 -13.21 0.68 0.53
N GLU A 327 -12.12 0.06 0.06
CA GLU A 327 -10.99 -0.30 0.90
C GLU A 327 -9.73 0.46 0.53
N ILE A 328 -9.02 0.93 1.56
CA ILE A 328 -7.84 1.77 1.41
C ILE A 328 -6.70 1.19 2.24
N ALA A 329 -5.60 0.79 1.58
CA ALA A 329 -4.36 0.38 2.26
C ALA A 329 -3.40 1.58 2.40
N ARG A 330 -2.57 1.81 1.38
CA ARG A 330 -1.49 2.82 1.42
C ARG A 330 -1.98 4.26 1.55
N GLY A 331 -3.23 4.56 1.15
CA GLY A 331 -3.85 5.87 1.39
C GLY A 331 -3.95 6.20 2.88
N LEU A 332 -4.29 5.20 3.72
CA LEU A 332 -4.35 5.35 5.18
C LEU A 332 -2.99 5.24 5.88
N MET A 333 -1.94 4.82 5.17
CA MET A 333 -0.55 4.98 5.65
C MET A 333 -0.05 6.41 5.40
N ALA A 334 -0.39 6.98 4.25
CA ALA A 334 -0.01 8.35 3.89
C ALA A 334 -0.79 9.39 4.73
N ASP A 335 -2.06 9.12 4.99
CA ASP A 335 -2.93 9.95 5.83
C ASP A 335 -3.96 9.10 6.57
N PRO A 336 -3.69 8.67 7.79
CA PRO A 336 -4.65 7.90 8.56
C PRO A 336 -5.93 8.68 8.90
N ASP A 337 -5.89 10.02 8.90
CA ASP A 337 -7.06 10.89 9.15
C ASP A 337 -7.90 11.18 7.89
N LEU A 338 -7.57 10.60 6.74
CA LEU A 338 -8.33 10.79 5.50
C LEU A 338 -9.84 10.67 5.72
N PRO A 339 -10.38 9.62 6.40
CA PRO A 339 -11.82 9.52 6.61
C PRO A 339 -12.39 10.68 7.44
N ASN A 340 -11.74 11.08 8.52
CA ASN A 340 -12.20 12.17 9.38
C ASN A 340 -12.10 13.53 8.68
N LYS A 341 -11.02 13.79 7.94
CA LYS A 341 -10.84 15.03 7.16
C LYS A 341 -11.94 15.17 6.11
N CYS A 342 -12.20 14.12 5.33
CA CYS A 342 -13.26 14.14 4.32
C CYS A 342 -14.65 14.29 4.92
N ARG A 343 -14.92 13.65 6.08
CA ARG A 343 -16.18 13.84 6.80
C ARG A 343 -16.40 15.27 7.25
N ALA A 344 -15.31 15.96 7.60
CA ALA A 344 -15.32 17.35 8.03
C ALA A 344 -15.32 18.35 6.85
N GLY A 345 -15.30 17.87 5.59
CA GLY A 345 -15.21 18.72 4.40
C GLY A 345 -13.85 19.38 4.20
N ARG A 346 -12.79 18.74 4.71
CA ARG A 346 -11.38 19.21 4.64
C ARG A 346 -10.52 18.27 3.79
N GLU A 347 -11.04 17.84 2.66
CA GLU A 347 -10.34 16.95 1.73
C GLU A 347 -9.07 17.56 1.13
N GLU A 348 -8.96 18.88 1.10
CA GLU A 348 -7.76 19.60 0.67
C GLU A 348 -6.58 19.44 1.66
N ASP A 349 -6.86 19.03 2.91
CA ASP A 349 -5.83 18.77 3.93
C ASP A 349 -5.32 17.31 3.89
N VAL A 350 -5.87 16.46 3.01
CA VAL A 350 -5.49 15.04 2.92
C VAL A 350 -4.15 14.87 2.21
N THR A 351 -3.22 14.18 2.88
CA THR A 351 -1.96 13.72 2.26
C THR A 351 -2.25 12.50 1.39
N LYS A 352 -2.36 12.71 0.08
CA LYS A 352 -2.70 11.62 -0.85
C LYS A 352 -1.49 10.74 -1.15
N CYS A 353 -1.65 9.42 -1.05
CA CYS A 353 -0.60 8.46 -1.37
C CYS A 353 -0.08 8.66 -2.80
N MET A 354 1.24 8.80 -2.95
CA MET A 354 1.91 8.97 -4.25
C MET A 354 1.99 7.67 -5.07
N ARG A 355 1.69 6.52 -4.47
CA ARG A 355 1.87 5.19 -5.09
C ARG A 355 3.30 4.92 -5.56
N CYS A 356 4.28 5.50 -4.87
CA CYS A 356 5.72 5.37 -5.15
C CYS A 356 6.32 4.02 -4.72
N LEU A 357 5.57 3.16 -4.03
CA LEU A 357 5.98 1.84 -3.54
C LEU A 357 7.17 1.82 -2.55
N ALA A 358 7.69 2.98 -2.14
CA ALA A 358 8.79 3.08 -1.18
C ALA A 358 8.49 2.37 0.16
N CYS A 359 7.24 2.42 0.64
CA CYS A 359 6.84 1.72 1.86
C CYS A 359 7.02 0.21 1.74
N PHE A 360 6.76 -0.37 0.57
CA PHE A 360 6.90 -1.80 0.33
C PHE A 360 8.37 -2.20 0.14
N SER A 361 9.16 -1.40 -0.57
CA SER A 361 10.60 -1.62 -0.68
C SER A 361 11.29 -1.51 0.68
N ASN A 362 10.97 -0.49 1.48
CA ASN A 362 11.50 -0.34 2.85
C ASN A 362 11.14 -1.53 3.74
N LEU A 363 9.89 -2.00 3.67
CA LEU A 363 9.45 -3.18 4.42
C LEU A 363 10.35 -4.38 4.17
N ILE A 364 10.66 -4.68 2.91
CA ILE A 364 11.48 -5.84 2.54
C ILE A 364 12.96 -5.60 2.86
N LEU A 365 13.50 -4.40 2.59
CA LEU A 365 14.92 -4.10 2.77
C LEU A 365 15.32 -3.88 4.23
N THR A 366 14.46 -3.29 5.03
CA THR A 366 14.82 -2.84 6.38
C THR A 366 13.98 -3.46 7.49
N GLY A 367 12.93 -4.21 7.16
CA GLY A 367 11.96 -4.73 8.13
C GLY A 367 11.06 -3.67 8.75
N HIS A 368 11.02 -2.44 8.20
CA HIS A 368 10.26 -1.34 8.77
C HIS A 368 9.23 -0.76 7.80
N PHE A 369 8.01 -0.55 8.29
CA PHE A 369 7.05 0.29 7.58
C PHE A 369 7.46 1.76 7.68
N ARG A 370 7.66 2.40 6.53
CA ARG A 370 7.91 3.85 6.43
C ARG A 370 7.19 4.38 5.18
N CYS A 371 6.60 5.55 5.30
CA CYS A 371 6.01 6.23 4.15
C CYS A 371 6.92 7.37 3.71
N ALA A 372 7.08 7.56 2.40
CA ALA A 372 7.92 8.64 1.86
C ALA A 372 7.39 10.06 2.18
N ILE A 373 6.10 10.17 2.51
CA ILE A 373 5.41 11.47 2.71
C ILE A 373 4.65 11.56 4.05
N ASN A 374 4.75 10.55 4.89
CA ASN A 374 4.21 10.58 6.24
C ASN A 374 5.26 10.06 7.22
N PRO A 375 5.95 10.94 7.96
CA PRO A 375 7.00 10.55 8.90
C PRO A 375 6.47 9.79 10.12
N GLU A 376 5.15 9.86 10.42
CA GLU A 376 4.54 9.13 11.53
C GLU A 376 4.41 7.63 11.25
N THR A 377 4.37 7.20 9.97
CA THR A 377 4.17 5.80 9.61
C THR A 377 5.24 4.90 10.23
N GLY A 378 4.82 3.94 11.05
CA GLY A 378 5.68 3.05 11.84
C GLY A 378 6.30 3.72 13.07
N ARG A 379 5.77 4.89 13.48
CA ARG A 379 6.15 5.66 14.68
C ARG A 379 4.92 6.28 15.36
N GLU A 380 3.76 5.66 15.21
CA GLU A 380 2.48 6.19 15.68
C GLU A 380 2.41 6.34 17.21
N GLN A 381 3.34 5.66 17.94
CA GLN A 381 3.52 5.79 19.38
C GLN A 381 4.27 7.08 19.78
N GLU A 382 4.98 7.70 18.85
CA GLU A 382 5.73 8.93 19.13
C GLU A 382 4.78 10.12 19.22
N VAL A 383 4.61 10.66 20.41
CA VAL A 383 3.77 11.83 20.65
C VAL A 383 4.59 13.10 20.49
N LEU A 384 4.14 13.98 19.61
CA LEU A 384 4.75 15.31 19.46
C LEU A 384 4.42 16.17 20.68
N LEU A 385 5.38 16.27 21.60
CA LEU A 385 5.22 17.07 22.82
C LEU A 385 5.59 18.54 22.60
N PRO A 386 4.90 19.49 23.25
CA PRO A 386 5.33 20.88 23.32
C PRO A 386 6.76 20.98 23.86
N ALA A 387 7.54 21.90 23.33
CA ALA A 387 8.89 22.13 23.81
C ALA A 387 8.88 22.70 25.23
N ALA A 388 9.75 22.18 26.11
CA ALA A 388 9.90 22.71 27.47
C ALA A 388 10.39 24.17 27.49
N VAL A 389 11.19 24.54 26.48
CA VAL A 389 11.70 25.92 26.31
C VAL A 389 11.45 26.33 24.87
N LYS A 390 10.71 27.42 24.68
CA LYS A 390 10.50 28.04 23.39
C LYS A 390 11.82 28.59 22.86
N LYS A 391 12.12 28.28 21.60
CA LYS A 391 13.33 28.75 20.89
C LYS A 391 12.95 29.48 19.62
N LYS A 392 13.84 30.38 19.19
CA LYS A 392 13.82 30.98 17.87
C LYS A 392 14.59 30.07 16.92
N VAL A 393 13.89 29.48 15.93
CA VAL A 393 14.45 28.51 14.98
C VAL A 393 14.53 29.12 13.60
N MET A 394 15.72 29.07 12.99
CA MET A 394 15.94 29.41 11.60
C MET A 394 15.97 28.15 10.77
N ILE A 395 15.12 28.06 9.75
CA ILE A 395 15.15 26.99 8.75
C ILE A 395 15.79 27.54 7.48
N ALA A 396 16.88 26.93 7.04
CA ALA A 396 17.60 27.31 5.83
C ALA A 396 17.21 26.38 4.67
N GLY A 397 16.32 26.83 3.80
CA GLY A 397 15.80 26.15 2.63
C GLY A 397 14.34 25.68 2.78
N GLY A 398 13.50 26.07 1.82
CA GLY A 398 12.07 25.79 1.74
C GLY A 398 11.72 24.55 0.91
N GLY A 399 12.64 23.59 0.79
CA GLY A 399 12.36 22.26 0.23
C GLY A 399 11.52 21.41 1.18
N ILE A 400 11.22 20.16 0.80
CA ILE A 400 10.37 19.23 1.58
C ILE A 400 10.89 19.07 3.01
N ALA A 401 12.19 18.86 3.19
CA ALA A 401 12.79 18.70 4.52
C ALA A 401 12.62 19.97 5.39
N GLY A 402 12.83 21.16 4.79
CA GLY A 402 12.67 22.41 5.51
C GLY A 402 11.22 22.73 5.85
N MET A 403 10.29 22.46 4.95
CA MET A 403 8.86 22.62 5.22
C MET A 403 8.39 21.73 6.37
N GLU A 404 8.78 20.44 6.36
CA GLU A 404 8.43 19.51 7.44
C GLU A 404 9.06 19.93 8.78
N ALA A 405 10.36 20.28 8.78
CA ALA A 405 11.03 20.80 9.98
C ALA A 405 10.35 22.06 10.54
N ALA A 406 9.93 22.97 9.66
CA ALA A 406 9.25 24.20 10.06
C ALA A 406 7.89 23.91 10.73
N VAL A 407 7.08 23.02 10.13
CA VAL A 407 5.77 22.62 10.68
C VAL A 407 5.95 21.98 12.06
N ILE A 408 6.85 21.00 12.18
CA ILE A 408 7.08 20.29 13.44
C ILE A 408 7.61 21.23 14.53
N CYS A 409 8.55 22.12 14.21
CA CYS A 409 9.06 23.11 15.17
C CYS A 409 7.95 24.08 15.64
N ALA A 410 7.12 24.56 14.71
CA ALA A 410 6.00 25.46 15.04
C ALA A 410 4.94 24.75 15.92
N GLN A 411 4.58 23.52 15.59
CA GLN A 411 3.65 22.70 16.38
C GLN A 411 4.16 22.43 17.80
N ARG A 412 5.47 22.35 17.98
CA ARG A 412 6.10 22.24 19.30
C ARG A 412 6.16 23.57 20.06
N GLY A 413 5.73 24.68 19.46
CA GLY A 413 5.63 25.99 20.08
C GLY A 413 6.86 26.89 19.93
N HIS A 414 7.79 26.55 19.02
CA HIS A 414 8.94 27.40 18.70
C HIS A 414 8.55 28.58 17.80
N ASP A 415 9.33 29.68 17.83
CA ASP A 415 9.26 30.77 16.86
C ASP A 415 10.10 30.36 15.63
N VAL A 416 9.45 30.16 14.50
CA VAL A 416 10.10 29.61 13.31
C VAL A 416 10.13 30.63 12.18
N THR A 417 11.33 30.87 11.64
CA THR A 417 11.53 31.63 10.40
C THR A 417 12.15 30.72 9.36
N LEU A 418 11.49 30.56 8.21
CA LEU A 418 11.96 29.76 7.08
C LEU A 418 12.44 30.68 5.96
N PHE A 419 13.66 30.44 5.47
CA PHE A 419 14.26 31.14 4.35
C PHE A 419 14.25 30.27 3.10
N GLU A 420 13.76 30.82 1.99
CA GLU A 420 13.78 30.17 0.66
C GLU A 420 14.32 31.16 -0.37
N LYS A 421 15.35 30.74 -1.10
CA LYS A 421 16.03 31.58 -2.10
C LYS A 421 15.18 31.89 -3.32
N THR A 422 14.18 31.08 -3.61
CA THR A 422 13.26 31.24 -4.74
C THR A 422 11.94 31.86 -4.33
N GLY A 423 11.10 32.21 -5.31
CA GLY A 423 9.77 32.80 -5.07
C GLY A 423 8.71 31.82 -4.57
N ARG A 424 9.04 30.53 -4.35
CA ARG A 424 8.08 29.53 -3.86
C ARG A 424 8.78 28.35 -3.17
N MET A 425 8.11 27.77 -2.19
CA MET A 425 8.58 26.56 -1.51
C MET A 425 8.43 25.32 -2.40
N GLY A 426 9.14 24.24 -2.07
CA GLY A 426 9.10 22.91 -2.75
C GLY A 426 10.48 22.38 -3.15
N GLY A 427 11.48 23.28 -3.28
CA GLY A 427 12.86 22.88 -3.57
C GLY A 427 13.04 22.19 -4.93
N ALA A 428 14.00 21.26 -5.00
CA ALA A 428 14.37 20.57 -6.25
C ALA A 428 13.21 19.78 -6.87
N LEU A 429 12.28 19.22 -6.08
CA LEU A 429 11.13 18.47 -6.61
C LEU A 429 10.22 19.30 -7.53
N ARG A 430 10.32 20.62 -7.53
CA ARG A 430 9.56 21.49 -8.43
C ARG A 430 9.89 21.27 -9.90
N CYS A 431 11.07 20.75 -10.24
CA CYS A 431 11.39 20.43 -11.64
C CYS A 431 10.45 19.36 -12.21
N GLU A 432 9.91 18.48 -11.37
CA GLU A 432 9.04 17.37 -11.76
C GLU A 432 7.54 17.67 -11.68
N GLU A 433 7.12 18.89 -11.29
CA GLU A 433 5.71 19.21 -11.01
C GLU A 433 4.76 19.08 -12.22
N ASN A 434 5.30 19.08 -13.45
CA ASN A 434 4.54 18.93 -14.68
C ASN A 434 4.61 17.52 -15.28
N VAL A 435 5.28 16.57 -14.61
CA VAL A 435 5.37 15.18 -15.05
C VAL A 435 4.03 14.48 -14.79
N PRO A 436 3.32 13.94 -15.82
CA PRO A 436 1.95 13.45 -15.67
C PRO A 436 1.81 12.35 -14.62
N PHE A 437 2.71 11.37 -14.59
CA PHE A 437 2.66 10.27 -13.60
C PHE A 437 3.12 10.70 -12.20
N LYS A 438 3.70 11.93 -12.05
CA LYS A 438 4.11 12.52 -10.76
C LYS A 438 3.16 13.62 -10.25
N LYS A 439 1.92 13.70 -10.75
CA LYS A 439 0.93 14.73 -10.33
C LYS A 439 0.80 14.87 -8.80
N ARG A 440 0.95 13.76 -8.05
CA ARG A 440 0.87 13.74 -6.59
C ARG A 440 2.05 14.40 -5.89
N VAL A 441 3.21 14.51 -6.56
CA VAL A 441 4.38 15.26 -6.04
C VAL A 441 4.05 16.74 -5.92
N LYS A 442 3.43 17.31 -6.97
CA LYS A 442 2.99 18.70 -6.96
C LYS A 442 1.94 18.95 -5.86
N GLU A 443 0.90 18.10 -5.81
CA GLU A 443 -0.15 18.22 -4.79
C GLU A 443 0.43 18.17 -3.38
N TYR A 444 1.41 17.28 -3.12
CA TYR A 444 2.06 17.18 -1.82
C TYR A 444 2.91 18.42 -1.48
N MET A 445 3.69 18.94 -2.43
CA MET A 445 4.47 20.16 -2.20
C MET A 445 3.58 21.36 -1.86
N ASP A 446 2.46 21.50 -2.58
CA ASP A 446 1.51 22.59 -2.37
C ASP A 446 0.80 22.44 -1.02
N LEU A 447 0.44 21.21 -0.62
CA LEU A 447 -0.11 20.92 0.71
C LEU A 447 0.89 21.20 1.83
N GLN A 448 2.16 20.84 1.66
CA GLN A 448 3.20 21.13 2.65
C GLN A 448 3.45 22.64 2.79
N ALA A 449 3.46 23.37 1.67
CA ALA A 449 3.55 24.82 1.71
C ALA A 449 2.37 25.46 2.46
N LYS A 450 1.13 24.98 2.21
CA LYS A 450 -0.05 25.38 2.97
C LYS A 450 0.12 25.13 4.48
N ARG A 451 0.59 23.94 4.86
CA ARG A 451 0.81 23.56 6.28
C ARG A 451 1.81 24.48 6.98
N VAL A 452 2.86 24.92 6.26
CA VAL A 452 3.85 25.87 6.80
C VAL A 452 3.16 27.19 7.15
N TYR A 453 2.33 27.72 6.25
CA TYR A 453 1.57 28.96 6.52
C TYR A 453 0.53 28.77 7.63
N ASP A 454 -0.22 27.68 7.61
CA ASP A 454 -1.24 27.37 8.63
C ASP A 454 -0.63 27.20 10.02
N ALA A 455 0.64 26.75 10.11
CA ALA A 455 1.39 26.64 11.36
C ALA A 455 1.93 28.00 11.88
N GLY A 456 1.74 29.11 11.15
CA GLY A 456 2.17 30.43 11.55
C GLY A 456 3.67 30.67 11.43
N VAL A 457 4.36 29.97 10.55
CA VAL A 457 5.79 30.15 10.26
C VAL A 457 6.03 31.48 9.53
N ASP A 458 7.04 32.26 9.96
CA ASP A 458 7.53 33.45 9.23
C ASP A 458 8.31 32.97 7.97
N VAL A 459 7.67 33.05 6.80
CA VAL A 459 8.25 32.58 5.53
C VAL A 459 8.85 33.72 4.76
N ARG A 460 10.16 33.66 4.48
CA ARG A 460 10.93 34.63 3.70
C ARG A 460 11.35 34.08 2.37
N LEU A 461 10.50 34.28 1.37
CA LEU A 461 10.79 33.92 -0.03
C LEU A 461 11.77 34.93 -0.67
N ASN A 462 12.39 34.53 -1.79
CA ASN A 462 13.41 35.29 -2.52
C ASN A 462 14.56 35.77 -1.59
N THR A 463 14.86 34.99 -0.56
CA THR A 463 15.84 35.34 0.47
C THR A 463 16.77 34.17 0.76
N CYS A 464 18.05 34.30 0.44
CA CYS A 464 19.05 33.30 0.81
C CYS A 464 19.27 33.26 2.31
N ALA A 465 19.35 32.09 2.91
CA ALA A 465 19.78 31.90 4.28
C ALA A 465 21.31 32.09 4.37
N THR A 466 21.76 33.28 4.68
CA THR A 466 23.19 33.61 4.80
C THR A 466 23.59 33.83 6.27
N PRO A 467 24.91 33.81 6.59
CA PRO A 467 25.38 34.16 7.94
C PRO A 467 24.87 35.53 8.41
N GLU A 468 24.81 36.51 7.52
CA GLU A 468 24.34 37.88 7.84
C GLU A 468 22.84 37.87 8.22
N GLU A 469 22.02 37.05 7.55
CA GLU A 469 20.61 36.90 7.91
C GLU A 469 20.47 36.18 9.27
N ALA A 470 21.33 35.19 9.55
CA ALA A 470 21.39 34.55 10.87
C ALA A 470 21.81 35.54 11.98
N GLU A 471 22.80 36.39 11.73
CA GLU A 471 23.21 37.42 12.68
C GLU A 471 22.09 38.44 12.96
N LYS A 472 21.32 38.83 11.95
CA LYS A 472 20.16 39.73 12.12
C LYS A 472 19.03 39.04 12.90
N LEU A 473 18.72 37.79 12.57
CA LEU A 473 17.65 37.02 13.20
C LEU A 473 17.99 36.61 14.63
N ARG A 474 19.26 36.33 14.93
CA ARG A 474 19.76 35.75 16.20
C ARG A 474 18.97 34.53 16.65
N PRO A 475 18.98 33.45 15.85
CA PRO A 475 18.27 32.26 16.22
C PRO A 475 19.01 31.49 17.32
N ASP A 476 18.27 30.76 18.16
CA ASP A 476 18.84 29.82 19.12
C ASP A 476 19.32 28.52 18.42
N VAL A 477 18.69 28.18 17.27
CA VAL A 477 18.96 26.97 16.48
C VAL A 477 18.81 27.29 15.00
N ILE A 478 19.74 26.75 14.20
CA ILE A 478 19.65 26.74 12.74
C ILE A 478 19.49 25.28 12.28
N ILE A 479 18.48 25.03 11.46
CA ILE A 479 18.28 23.72 10.79
C ILE A 479 18.61 23.91 9.31
N SER A 480 19.68 23.26 8.85
CA SER A 480 20.14 23.34 7.48
C SER A 480 19.38 22.33 6.60
N CYS A 481 18.59 22.84 5.65
CA CYS A 481 17.80 22.09 4.67
C CYS A 481 18.11 22.59 3.24
N LEU A 482 19.38 22.89 2.97
CA LEU A 482 19.84 23.58 1.75
C LEU A 482 19.69 22.70 0.47
N GLY A 483 19.42 21.40 0.62
CA GLY A 483 19.27 20.47 -0.50
C GLY A 483 20.61 20.04 -1.08
N ALA A 484 20.57 19.65 -2.35
CA ALA A 484 21.72 19.20 -3.12
C ALA A 484 21.68 19.79 -4.54
N GLU A 485 22.81 19.80 -5.20
CA GLU A 485 22.92 20.15 -6.61
C GLU A 485 23.31 18.93 -7.43
N SER A 486 22.83 18.86 -8.68
CA SER A 486 23.17 17.78 -9.60
C SER A 486 24.67 17.76 -9.88
N VAL A 487 25.27 16.59 -9.78
CA VAL A 487 26.70 16.41 -10.08
C VAL A 487 26.94 16.61 -11.57
N LYS A 488 27.82 17.55 -11.92
CA LYS A 488 28.24 17.74 -13.31
C LYS A 488 29.31 16.70 -13.67
N LEU A 489 28.98 15.85 -14.63
CA LEU A 489 29.92 14.88 -15.16
C LEU A 489 31.07 15.60 -15.88
N ARG A 490 32.32 15.15 -15.65
CA ARG A 490 33.51 15.68 -16.31
C ARG A 490 33.94 14.72 -17.42
N LEU A 491 33.13 14.62 -18.46
CA LEU A 491 33.42 13.85 -19.67
C LEU A 491 33.62 14.81 -20.88
N PRO A 492 34.41 14.46 -21.88
CA PRO A 492 34.52 15.28 -23.11
C PRO A 492 33.16 15.54 -23.74
N GLY A 493 32.82 16.82 -23.92
CA GLY A 493 31.55 17.24 -24.54
C GLY A 493 30.39 17.47 -23.56
N THR A 494 30.53 17.20 -22.28
CA THR A 494 29.44 17.45 -21.30
C THR A 494 29.25 18.92 -20.92
N ASP A 495 30.08 19.80 -21.41
CA ASP A 495 29.99 21.27 -21.34
C ASP A 495 29.37 21.90 -22.58
N GLY A 496 28.95 21.07 -23.57
CA GLY A 496 28.34 21.51 -24.79
C GLY A 496 26.94 22.13 -24.61
N PRO A 497 26.52 23.03 -25.52
CA PRO A 497 25.23 23.74 -25.41
C PRO A 497 24.01 22.82 -25.60
N ASN A 498 24.21 21.59 -26.05
CA ASN A 498 23.22 20.54 -26.23
C ASN A 498 23.10 19.61 -25.02
N VAL A 499 23.82 19.89 -23.93
CA VAL A 499 23.79 19.11 -22.70
C VAL A 499 23.00 19.86 -21.60
N LEU A 500 21.98 19.22 -21.07
CA LEU A 500 21.16 19.74 -19.97
C LEU A 500 21.34 18.86 -18.74
N SER A 501 21.18 19.44 -17.56
CA SER A 501 20.96 18.64 -16.35
C SER A 501 19.59 17.94 -16.43
N CYS A 502 19.38 16.89 -15.63
CA CYS A 502 18.06 16.25 -15.55
C CYS A 502 16.99 17.25 -15.08
N ASP A 503 17.32 18.11 -14.12
CA ASP A 503 16.41 19.14 -13.61
C ASP A 503 15.97 20.11 -14.71
N ASP A 504 16.92 20.61 -15.52
CA ASP A 504 16.62 21.48 -16.65
C ASP A 504 15.84 20.77 -17.75
N ALA A 505 16.12 19.47 -17.98
CA ALA A 505 15.42 18.67 -18.98
C ALA A 505 13.94 18.42 -18.61
N TYR A 506 13.63 18.30 -17.32
CA TYR A 506 12.23 18.25 -16.85
C TYR A 506 11.51 19.59 -17.06
N VAL A 507 12.19 20.70 -16.80
CA VAL A 507 11.59 22.06 -16.84
C VAL A 507 11.45 22.59 -18.26
N THR A 508 12.44 22.30 -19.13
CA THR A 508 12.52 22.84 -20.50
C THR A 508 12.77 21.73 -21.54
N PRO A 509 11.88 20.71 -21.60
CA PRO A 509 12.06 19.58 -22.53
C PRO A 509 12.06 19.99 -24.01
N GLU A 510 11.49 21.16 -24.34
CA GLU A 510 11.49 21.72 -25.70
C GLU A 510 12.87 22.15 -26.18
N LYS A 511 13.83 22.38 -25.28
CA LYS A 511 15.23 22.66 -25.66
C LYS A 511 16.00 21.43 -26.15
N LEU A 512 15.48 20.24 -25.86
CA LEU A 512 16.04 18.97 -26.28
C LEU A 512 15.61 18.66 -27.74
N GLY A 513 16.51 18.09 -28.50
CA GLY A 513 16.19 17.56 -29.83
C GLY A 513 15.22 16.38 -29.79
N ASN A 514 14.87 15.85 -30.98
CA ASN A 514 13.98 14.69 -31.09
C ASN A 514 14.64 13.38 -30.64
N SER A 515 15.97 13.33 -30.61
CA SER A 515 16.76 12.19 -30.15
C SER A 515 17.58 12.63 -28.93
N VAL A 516 17.43 11.92 -27.81
CA VAL A 516 18.05 12.28 -26.54
C VAL A 516 18.80 11.07 -25.98
N ALA A 517 20.04 11.29 -25.56
CA ALA A 517 20.81 10.32 -24.78
C ALA A 517 20.85 10.78 -23.32
N ILE A 518 20.47 9.89 -22.41
CA ILE A 518 20.55 10.13 -20.94
C ILE A 518 21.73 9.34 -20.41
N LEU A 519 22.62 10.01 -19.69
CA LEU A 519 23.76 9.38 -19.04
C LEU A 519 23.41 9.05 -17.58
N GLY A 520 23.31 7.75 -17.29
CA GLY A 520 22.96 7.19 -15.99
C GLY A 520 21.55 6.59 -15.94
N ALA A 521 21.47 5.29 -15.57
CA ALA A 521 20.24 4.54 -15.39
C ALA A 521 19.85 4.42 -13.91
N GLY A 522 20.00 5.51 -13.15
CA GLY A 522 19.35 5.65 -11.84
C GLY A 522 17.88 6.03 -11.98
N LEU A 523 17.10 6.03 -10.90
CA LEU A 523 15.66 6.37 -10.91
C LEU A 523 15.38 7.69 -11.63
N VAL A 524 16.18 8.73 -11.36
CA VAL A 524 16.00 10.06 -12.00
C VAL A 524 16.15 9.98 -13.52
N GLY A 525 17.17 9.29 -14.00
CA GLY A 525 17.43 9.16 -15.45
C GLY A 525 16.37 8.33 -16.15
N LEU A 526 15.93 7.23 -15.54
CA LEU A 526 14.91 6.34 -16.10
C LEU A 526 13.52 6.97 -16.10
N GLU A 527 13.13 7.67 -15.02
CA GLU A 527 11.87 8.41 -14.98
C GLU A 527 11.85 9.57 -15.98
N LEU A 528 12.98 10.27 -16.15
CA LEU A 528 13.14 11.27 -17.20
C LEU A 528 13.01 10.65 -18.60
N ALA A 529 13.57 9.45 -18.81
CA ALA A 529 13.43 8.73 -20.08
C ALA A 529 11.97 8.45 -20.41
N VAL A 530 11.19 7.95 -19.47
CA VAL A 530 9.75 7.74 -19.65
C VAL A 530 9.05 9.07 -19.96
N TYR A 531 9.33 10.13 -19.20
CA TYR A 531 8.71 11.44 -19.43
C TYR A 531 9.00 11.99 -20.83
N LEU A 532 10.26 11.97 -21.26
CA LEU A 532 10.65 12.47 -22.59
C LEU A 532 10.05 11.60 -23.71
N SER A 533 9.94 10.29 -23.50
CA SER A 533 9.29 9.38 -24.46
C SER A 533 7.78 9.65 -24.56
N MET A 534 7.10 9.98 -23.45
CA MET A 534 5.70 10.44 -23.46
C MET A 534 5.52 11.72 -24.29
N LEU A 535 6.55 12.57 -24.36
CA LEU A 535 6.56 13.77 -25.21
C LEU A 535 6.93 13.49 -26.67
N GLY A 536 7.07 12.21 -27.06
CA GLY A 536 7.37 11.78 -28.43
C GLY A 536 8.86 11.85 -28.82
N LYS A 537 9.77 11.99 -27.86
CA LYS A 537 11.21 11.97 -28.13
C LYS A 537 11.72 10.52 -28.19
N LYS A 538 12.71 10.27 -29.05
CA LYS A 538 13.44 9.02 -29.09
C LYS A 538 14.54 9.07 -28.02
N VAL A 539 14.45 8.21 -27.03
CA VAL A 539 15.35 8.22 -25.88
C VAL A 539 16.23 6.96 -25.86
N SER A 540 17.49 7.15 -25.50
CA SER A 540 18.43 6.06 -25.19
C SER A 540 19.08 6.36 -23.85
N VAL A 541 19.17 5.37 -22.97
CA VAL A 541 19.85 5.49 -21.67
C VAL A 541 21.17 4.74 -21.73
N ILE A 542 22.22 5.37 -21.23
CA ILE A 542 23.58 4.84 -21.21
C ILE A 542 24.00 4.70 -19.74
N GLU A 543 24.33 3.47 -19.35
CA GLU A 543 24.76 3.13 -17.99
C GLU A 543 26.14 2.47 -18.05
N MET A 544 26.99 2.78 -17.06
CA MET A 544 28.32 2.19 -16.96
C MET A 544 28.33 0.85 -16.20
N LEU A 545 27.30 0.60 -15.41
CA LEU A 545 27.07 -0.66 -14.70
C LEU A 545 26.31 -1.64 -15.59
N ASP A 546 26.36 -2.90 -15.24
CA ASP A 546 25.68 -4.00 -15.94
C ASP A 546 24.16 -4.03 -15.73
N ARG A 547 23.64 -3.19 -14.84
CA ARG A 547 22.20 -3.10 -14.51
C ARG A 547 21.82 -1.69 -14.05
N PRO A 548 20.52 -1.33 -14.20
CA PRO A 548 20.00 -0.09 -13.63
C PRO A 548 20.13 -0.03 -12.11
N ASN A 549 20.24 1.19 -11.57
CA ASN A 549 20.26 1.41 -10.12
C ASN A 549 18.88 1.85 -9.62
N ASP A 550 18.24 1.00 -8.83
CA ASP A 550 16.90 1.23 -8.27
C ASP A 550 16.86 2.19 -7.07
N GLY A 551 18.00 2.72 -6.64
CA GLY A 551 18.10 3.63 -5.49
C GLY A 551 17.51 3.06 -4.19
N GLY A 552 17.41 1.74 -4.07
CA GLY A 552 16.77 1.05 -2.95
C GLY A 552 15.23 0.98 -3.05
N ASN A 553 14.63 1.39 -4.17
CA ASN A 553 13.19 1.28 -4.40
C ASN A 553 12.87 0.28 -5.54
N PHE A 554 13.30 -0.96 -5.36
CA PHE A 554 13.18 -2.02 -6.37
C PHE A 554 11.72 -2.35 -6.75
N GLN A 555 10.75 -2.12 -5.86
CA GLN A 555 9.34 -2.32 -6.21
C GLN A 555 8.81 -1.27 -7.19
N HIS A 556 9.35 -0.05 -7.15
CA HIS A 556 9.04 0.98 -8.14
C HIS A 556 9.64 0.63 -9.51
N MET A 557 10.83 0.02 -9.53
CA MET A 557 11.50 -0.40 -10.77
C MET A 557 10.64 -1.33 -11.62
N LYS A 558 9.81 -2.20 -11.02
CA LYS A 558 8.90 -3.08 -11.76
C LYS A 558 7.91 -2.31 -12.64
N GLY A 559 7.33 -1.25 -12.10
CA GLY A 559 6.44 -0.38 -12.88
C GLY A 559 7.17 0.51 -13.87
N LEU A 560 8.36 0.97 -13.51
CA LEU A 560 9.20 1.80 -14.35
C LEU A 560 9.71 1.02 -15.57
N GLN A 561 10.15 -0.23 -15.38
CA GLN A 561 10.56 -1.10 -16.48
C GLN A 561 9.42 -1.34 -17.47
N ALA A 562 8.22 -1.61 -16.99
CA ALA A 562 7.07 -1.79 -17.87
C ALA A 562 6.77 -0.55 -18.74
N GLU A 563 6.96 0.67 -18.19
CA GLU A 563 6.80 1.90 -18.99
C GLU A 563 7.97 2.11 -19.96
N LEU A 564 9.21 1.77 -19.58
CA LEU A 564 10.36 1.82 -20.50
C LEU A 564 10.16 0.89 -21.70
N ASP A 565 9.74 -0.34 -21.46
CA ASP A 565 9.44 -1.34 -22.49
C ASP A 565 8.31 -0.86 -23.42
N LYS A 566 7.24 -0.30 -22.86
CA LYS A 566 6.10 0.26 -23.60
C LYS A 566 6.51 1.37 -24.56
N TYR A 567 7.47 2.21 -24.18
CA TYR A 567 7.98 3.31 -25.01
C TYR A 567 9.21 2.94 -25.85
N GLY A 568 9.75 1.73 -25.69
CA GLY A 568 10.91 1.22 -26.46
C GLY A 568 12.22 1.93 -26.11
N VAL A 569 12.42 2.25 -24.83
CA VAL A 569 13.63 2.89 -24.33
C VAL A 569 14.76 1.87 -24.20
#